data_ce7f1a190923d0a214d222ac87ef18c4
#
_entry.id   ce7f1a190923d0a214d222ac87ef18c4
#
_cell.length_a   1.000
_cell.length_b   1.000
_cell.length_c   1.000
_cell.angle_alpha   90.00
_cell.angle_beta   90.00
_cell.angle_gamma   90.00
#
_symmetry.space_group_name_H-M   'P 1'
#
loop_
_entity.id
_entity.type
_entity.pdbx_description
1 polymer ?
#
loop_
_entity_poly.entity_id
_entity_poly.type
_entity_poly.pdbx_seq_one_letter_code
_entity_poly.pdbx_strand_id
1 'polypeptide(L)'
;MKYRENRRTGDKISEIGMGTAYIVEAERSEAVKTVRHAYDSGINYYDLAAGDGSAFAIFGEALSDVRDEVMYQIHFGADYSKGTYGWTLNLDTVKKSVDKQLKDLKTDYINYGFIHCQDESKDWEKYQTNGILRYLLDMRDQGVVKHIGASSHTPSVIQEILDTDLIDMLMFSVNPAYDYNHGDYAYGGVDERADVYKSLTWAFENA
;
A
#
# COMPACT_ATOMS: atom_id res chain seq x y z
N MET A 1 -6.12 -5.17 -21.10
CA MET A 1 -6.05 -4.28 -19.93
C MET A 1 -5.80 -2.86 -20.39
N LYS A 2 -6.34 -1.84 -19.69
CA LYS A 2 -5.96 -0.44 -19.88
C LYS A 2 -4.95 -0.05 -18.82
N TYR A 3 -4.09 0.91 -19.14
CA TYR A 3 -3.03 1.40 -18.25
C TYR A 3 -3.10 2.91 -18.15
N ARG A 4 -2.69 3.44 -16.99
CA ARG A 4 -2.47 4.87 -16.76
C ARG A 4 -1.02 5.10 -16.36
N GLU A 5 -0.49 6.23 -16.78
CA GLU A 5 0.84 6.66 -16.39
C GLU A 5 0.77 7.46 -15.10
N ASN A 6 1.54 7.04 -14.10
CA ASN A 6 1.79 7.86 -12.92
C ASN A 6 2.67 9.05 -13.34
N ARG A 7 2.16 10.26 -13.19
CA ARG A 7 2.82 11.49 -13.67
C ARG A 7 4.13 11.82 -12.94
N ARG A 8 4.29 11.35 -11.70
CA ARG A 8 5.50 11.58 -10.90
C ARG A 8 6.60 10.57 -11.20
N THR A 9 6.24 9.33 -11.46
CA THR A 9 7.20 8.22 -11.63
C THR A 9 7.39 7.80 -13.08
N GLY A 10 6.41 8.07 -13.95
CA GLY A 10 6.37 7.58 -15.33
C GLY A 10 5.92 6.12 -15.46
N ASP A 11 5.61 5.46 -14.35
CA ASP A 11 5.14 4.07 -14.35
C ASP A 11 3.80 3.91 -15.06
N LYS A 12 3.71 2.93 -15.95
CA LYS A 12 2.45 2.54 -16.60
C LYS A 12 1.76 1.47 -15.77
N ILE A 13 0.72 1.86 -15.05
CA ILE A 13 0.01 1.03 -14.08
C ILE A 13 -1.33 0.59 -14.68
N SER A 14 -1.66 -0.69 -14.54
CA SER A 14 -2.98 -1.20 -14.94
C SER A 14 -4.10 -0.52 -14.14
N GLU A 15 -5.20 -0.13 -14.82
CA GLU A 15 -6.34 0.53 -14.16
C GLU A 15 -7.01 -0.35 -13.09
N ILE A 16 -6.75 -1.66 -13.13
CA ILE A 16 -7.17 -2.61 -12.12
C ILE A 16 -5.89 -3.14 -11.45
N GLY A 17 -5.80 -2.98 -10.14
CA GLY A 17 -4.80 -3.62 -9.30
C GLY A 17 -5.37 -4.87 -8.63
N MET A 18 -4.49 -5.78 -8.21
CA MET A 18 -4.89 -6.94 -7.41
C MET A 18 -4.41 -6.78 -5.98
N GLY A 19 -5.34 -6.89 -5.02
CA GLY A 19 -5.04 -6.97 -3.59
C GLY A 19 -4.89 -8.41 -3.11
N THR A 20 -4.68 -8.57 -1.81
CA THR A 20 -4.36 -9.86 -1.18
C THR A 20 -5.49 -10.40 -0.30
N ALA A 21 -6.59 -9.65 -0.08
CA ALA A 21 -7.53 -9.84 1.03
C ALA A 21 -8.00 -11.29 1.24
N TYR A 22 -8.42 -11.98 0.18
CA TYR A 22 -9.00 -13.33 0.29
C TYR A 22 -8.16 -14.44 -0.37
N ILE A 23 -6.99 -14.10 -0.87
CA ILE A 23 -6.18 -15.05 -1.66
C ILE A 23 -5.76 -16.29 -0.84
N VAL A 24 -5.61 -16.12 0.46
CA VAL A 24 -5.19 -17.19 1.39
C VAL A 24 -6.31 -18.15 1.79
N GLU A 25 -7.56 -17.85 1.46
CA GLU A 25 -8.71 -18.73 1.72
C GLU A 25 -8.79 -19.88 0.71
N ALA A 26 -8.17 -19.71 -0.45
CA ALA A 26 -8.09 -20.76 -1.47
C ALA A 26 -6.94 -21.73 -1.18
N GLU A 27 -7.05 -22.95 -1.71
CA GLU A 27 -5.91 -23.85 -1.78
C GLU A 27 -4.72 -23.17 -2.44
N ARG A 28 -3.50 -23.37 -1.87
CA ARG A 28 -2.29 -22.67 -2.31
C ARG A 28 -2.06 -22.75 -3.82
N SER A 29 -2.25 -23.93 -4.42
CA SER A 29 -2.07 -24.11 -5.86
C SER A 29 -3.05 -23.29 -6.69
N GLU A 30 -4.28 -23.14 -6.23
CA GLU A 30 -5.30 -22.31 -6.89
C GLU A 30 -5.03 -20.83 -6.66
N ALA A 31 -4.58 -20.44 -5.49
CA ALA A 31 -4.16 -19.08 -5.18
C ALA A 31 -3.01 -18.63 -6.12
N VAL A 32 -1.97 -19.46 -6.26
CA VAL A 32 -0.85 -19.19 -7.18
C VAL A 32 -1.32 -19.07 -8.63
N LYS A 33 -2.19 -19.96 -9.11
CA LYS A 33 -2.77 -19.88 -10.46
C LYS A 33 -3.61 -18.62 -10.64
N THR A 34 -4.36 -18.21 -9.62
CA THR A 34 -5.20 -17.00 -9.66
C THR A 34 -4.32 -15.76 -9.80
N VAL A 35 -3.26 -15.63 -9.04
CA VAL A 35 -2.30 -14.53 -9.15
C VAL A 35 -1.63 -14.52 -10.52
N ARG A 36 -1.21 -15.70 -11.01
CA ARG A 36 -0.63 -15.80 -12.36
C ARG A 36 -1.61 -15.44 -13.46
N HIS A 37 -2.86 -15.88 -13.36
CA HIS A 37 -3.91 -15.51 -14.30
C HIS A 37 -4.19 -14.00 -14.32
N ALA A 38 -4.11 -13.33 -13.17
CA ALA A 38 -4.22 -11.87 -13.10
C ALA A 38 -3.12 -11.18 -13.92
N TYR A 39 -1.87 -11.63 -13.77
CA TYR A 39 -0.74 -11.15 -14.59
C TYR A 39 -0.96 -11.43 -16.08
N ASP A 40 -1.29 -12.67 -16.46
CA ASP A 40 -1.54 -13.05 -17.85
C ASP A 40 -2.71 -12.26 -18.48
N SER A 41 -3.62 -11.75 -17.66
CA SER A 41 -4.73 -10.85 -18.05
C SER A 41 -4.30 -9.37 -18.14
N GLY A 42 -3.03 -9.06 -17.84
CA GLY A 42 -2.44 -7.74 -17.96
C GLY A 42 -2.49 -6.88 -16.69
N ILE A 43 -2.80 -7.46 -15.52
CA ILE A 43 -2.63 -6.75 -14.26
C ILE A 43 -1.14 -6.73 -13.92
N ASN A 44 -0.60 -5.53 -13.71
CA ASN A 44 0.81 -5.36 -13.35
C ASN A 44 1.02 -4.66 -12.01
N TYR A 45 -0.04 -4.35 -11.26
CA TYR A 45 0.03 -3.68 -9.98
C TYR A 45 -0.62 -4.52 -8.88
N TYR A 46 0.14 -4.77 -7.81
CA TYR A 46 -0.24 -5.66 -6.72
C TYR A 46 -0.08 -4.95 -5.37
N ASP A 47 -1.23 -4.68 -4.71
CA ASP A 47 -1.27 -4.13 -3.36
C ASP A 47 -1.21 -5.25 -2.32
N LEU A 48 -0.07 -5.33 -1.66
CA LEU A 48 0.24 -6.42 -0.75
C LEU A 48 0.00 -6.01 0.72
N ALA A 49 -1.27 -5.75 1.04
CA ALA A 49 -1.76 -5.42 2.37
C ALA A 49 -2.67 -6.54 2.89
N ALA A 50 -2.10 -7.71 3.12
CA ALA A 50 -2.84 -8.93 3.44
C ALA A 50 -3.41 -8.96 4.86
N GLY A 51 -4.50 -9.69 5.07
CA GLY A 51 -4.94 -10.12 6.40
C GLY A 51 -4.04 -11.21 7.00
N ASP A 52 -3.39 -12.01 6.15
CA ASP A 52 -2.47 -13.09 6.52
C ASP A 52 -1.15 -12.97 5.75
N GLY A 53 -0.04 -13.04 6.48
CA GLY A 53 1.30 -12.89 5.93
C GLY A 53 1.75 -14.02 5.00
N SER A 54 1.03 -15.14 4.92
CA SER A 54 1.32 -16.21 3.96
C SER A 54 1.03 -15.81 2.50
N ALA A 55 0.21 -14.77 2.30
CA ALA A 55 -0.08 -14.22 0.98
C ALA A 55 1.19 -13.83 0.21
N PHE A 56 2.18 -13.22 0.88
CA PHE A 56 3.42 -12.79 0.22
C PHE A 56 4.13 -13.93 -0.51
N ALA A 57 4.18 -15.13 0.12
CA ALA A 57 4.81 -16.30 -0.49
C ALA A 57 4.03 -16.82 -1.72
N ILE A 58 2.72 -16.62 -1.78
CA ILE A 58 1.89 -16.96 -2.96
C ILE A 58 2.28 -16.06 -4.14
N PHE A 59 2.37 -14.73 -3.91
CA PHE A 59 2.79 -13.78 -4.95
C PHE A 59 4.23 -14.02 -5.39
N GLY A 60 5.15 -14.29 -4.44
CA GLY A 60 6.53 -14.63 -4.76
C GLY A 60 6.67 -15.93 -5.55
N GLU A 61 5.79 -16.92 -5.35
CA GLU A 61 5.75 -18.14 -6.14
C GLU A 61 5.19 -17.90 -7.54
N ALA A 62 4.11 -17.14 -7.64
CA ALA A 62 3.39 -16.90 -8.89
C ALA A 62 4.14 -16.00 -9.88
N LEU A 63 4.93 -15.02 -9.39
CA LEU A 63 5.41 -13.90 -10.20
C LEU A 63 6.94 -13.71 -10.16
N SER A 64 7.71 -14.57 -9.49
CA SER A 64 9.17 -14.38 -9.38
C SER A 64 9.90 -14.44 -10.72
N ASP A 65 9.38 -15.16 -11.69
CA ASP A 65 9.92 -15.26 -13.06
C ASP A 65 9.63 -14.05 -13.95
N VAL A 66 8.68 -13.22 -13.53
CA VAL A 66 8.28 -11.97 -14.22
C VAL A 66 8.36 -10.76 -13.29
N ARG A 67 9.23 -10.82 -12.27
CA ARG A 67 9.32 -9.81 -11.21
C ARG A 67 9.54 -8.38 -11.72
N ASP A 68 10.28 -8.21 -12.78
CA ASP A 68 10.59 -6.92 -13.41
C ASP A 68 9.45 -6.36 -14.28
N GLU A 69 8.43 -7.18 -14.56
CA GLU A 69 7.24 -6.78 -15.30
C GLU A 69 6.06 -6.35 -14.39
N VAL A 70 6.20 -6.55 -13.07
CA VAL A 70 5.15 -6.28 -12.10
C VAL A 70 5.59 -5.29 -11.03
N MET A 71 4.62 -4.56 -10.49
CA MET A 71 4.82 -3.56 -9.45
C MET A 71 4.22 -4.06 -8.14
N TYR A 72 5.09 -4.19 -7.14
CA TYR A 72 4.69 -4.52 -5.78
C TYR A 72 4.60 -3.27 -4.92
N GLN A 73 3.50 -3.15 -4.20
CA GLN A 73 3.29 -2.22 -3.13
C GLN A 73 3.29 -2.97 -1.80
N ILE A 74 4.14 -2.56 -0.86
CA ILE A 74 4.10 -3.01 0.54
C ILE A 74 3.96 -1.83 1.49
N HIS A 75 3.53 -2.12 2.71
CA HIS A 75 3.14 -1.11 3.67
C HIS A 75 4.08 -1.06 4.88
N PHE A 76 4.80 0.04 5.04
CA PHE A 76 5.69 0.33 6.16
C PHE A 76 4.86 0.81 7.35
N GLY A 77 4.61 -0.08 8.28
CA GLY A 77 3.69 0.07 9.41
C GLY A 77 2.72 -1.11 9.53
N ALA A 78 2.61 -1.95 8.49
CA ALA A 78 1.93 -3.24 8.59
C ALA A 78 2.87 -4.29 9.20
N ASP A 79 2.42 -4.96 10.27
CA ASP A 79 3.19 -5.98 10.98
C ASP A 79 2.65 -7.38 10.64
N TYR A 80 3.51 -8.22 10.10
CA TYR A 80 3.25 -9.64 9.81
C TYR A 80 4.17 -10.57 10.60
N SER A 81 4.84 -10.07 11.61
CA SER A 81 5.81 -10.84 12.41
C SER A 81 5.17 -12.03 13.14
N LYS A 82 3.86 -11.98 13.36
CA LYS A 82 3.07 -13.06 14.00
C LYS A 82 2.25 -13.88 13.00
N GLY A 83 2.43 -13.66 11.69
CA GLY A 83 1.71 -14.35 10.63
C GLY A 83 0.41 -13.67 10.21
N THR A 84 -0.28 -12.99 11.10
CA THR A 84 -1.49 -12.21 10.81
C THR A 84 -1.18 -10.74 10.76
N TYR A 85 -2.05 -9.98 10.09
CA TYR A 85 -1.93 -8.52 10.02
C TYR A 85 -1.99 -7.86 11.40
N GLY A 86 -1.11 -6.91 11.63
CA GLY A 86 -1.13 -5.93 12.71
C GLY A 86 -0.70 -4.57 12.20
N TRP A 87 -1.05 -3.53 12.95
CA TRP A 87 -0.56 -2.18 12.72
C TRP A 87 0.47 -1.79 13.77
N THR A 88 1.55 -1.09 13.38
CA THR A 88 2.63 -0.78 14.32
C THR A 88 3.34 0.53 13.98
N LEU A 89 3.75 1.24 15.03
CA LEU A 89 4.69 2.37 14.97
C LEU A 89 6.05 2.03 15.62
N ASN A 90 6.35 0.74 15.79
CA ASN A 90 7.64 0.28 16.29
C ASN A 90 8.60 -0.01 15.13
N LEU A 91 9.70 0.72 15.04
CA LEU A 91 10.67 0.62 13.94
C LEU A 91 11.25 -0.79 13.77
N ASP A 92 11.62 -1.47 14.87
CA ASP A 92 12.21 -2.82 14.79
C ASP A 92 11.20 -3.85 14.28
N THR A 93 9.92 -3.68 14.62
CA THR A 93 8.84 -4.51 14.11
C THR A 93 8.63 -4.25 12.62
N VAL A 94 8.62 -2.98 12.18
CA VAL A 94 8.52 -2.61 10.76
C VAL A 94 9.66 -3.24 9.97
N LYS A 95 10.90 -3.12 10.42
CA LYS A 95 12.08 -3.72 9.77
C LYS A 95 11.93 -5.22 9.58
N LYS A 96 11.59 -5.95 10.66
CA LYS A 96 11.38 -7.41 10.61
C LYS A 96 10.25 -7.79 9.66
N SER A 97 9.17 -7.01 9.63
CA SER A 97 8.04 -7.23 8.74
C SER A 97 8.44 -7.03 7.28
N VAL A 98 9.17 -5.95 6.96
CA VAL A 98 9.66 -5.68 5.60
C VAL A 98 10.63 -6.76 5.13
N ASP A 99 11.60 -7.14 5.96
CA ASP A 99 12.56 -8.21 5.63
C ASP A 99 11.85 -9.54 5.32
N LYS A 100 10.83 -9.89 6.13
CA LYS A 100 10.01 -11.07 5.88
C LYS A 100 9.27 -10.98 4.54
N GLN A 101 8.64 -9.84 4.27
CA GLN A 101 7.88 -9.61 3.04
C GLN A 101 8.77 -9.74 1.80
N LEU A 102 9.94 -9.09 1.79
CA LEU A 102 10.91 -9.19 0.69
C LEU A 102 11.34 -10.64 0.45
N LYS A 103 11.65 -11.36 1.53
CA LYS A 103 12.03 -12.78 1.45
C LYS A 103 10.91 -13.64 0.86
N ASP A 104 9.69 -13.49 1.34
CA ASP A 104 8.54 -14.30 0.90
C ASP A 104 8.13 -13.96 -0.54
N LEU A 105 8.26 -12.70 -0.95
CA LEU A 105 8.06 -12.23 -2.32
C LEU A 105 9.19 -12.62 -3.28
N LYS A 106 10.30 -13.19 -2.77
CA LYS A 106 11.50 -13.56 -3.54
C LYS A 106 12.07 -12.41 -4.37
N THR A 107 12.18 -11.23 -3.74
CA THR A 107 12.66 -10.01 -4.40
C THR A 107 13.55 -9.22 -3.44
N ASP A 108 14.47 -8.45 -3.99
CA ASP A 108 15.35 -7.53 -3.26
C ASP A 108 14.89 -6.06 -3.38
N TYR A 109 13.80 -5.79 -4.09
CA TYR A 109 13.24 -4.44 -4.23
C TYR A 109 11.71 -4.44 -4.27
N ILE A 110 11.15 -3.27 -3.95
CA ILE A 110 9.71 -2.96 -3.99
C ILE A 110 9.51 -1.71 -4.86
N ASN A 111 8.48 -1.70 -5.67
CA ASN A 111 8.17 -0.55 -6.52
C ASN A 111 7.61 0.60 -5.69
N TYR A 112 6.68 0.32 -4.79
CA TYR A 112 6.04 1.33 -3.95
C TYR A 112 6.08 0.92 -2.48
N GLY A 113 6.81 1.69 -1.67
CA GLY A 113 6.80 1.59 -0.20
C GLY A 113 5.79 2.58 0.37
N PHE A 114 4.73 2.10 1.00
CA PHE A 114 3.64 2.94 1.48
C PHE A 114 3.79 3.28 2.96
N ILE A 115 3.64 4.56 3.30
CA ILE A 115 3.32 5.03 4.64
C ILE A 115 1.94 4.47 4.97
N HIS A 116 1.87 3.57 5.98
CA HIS A 116 0.69 2.73 6.19
C HIS A 116 -0.31 3.34 7.15
N CYS A 117 -1.54 3.62 6.65
CA CYS A 117 -2.74 3.95 7.43
C CYS A 117 -2.46 4.92 8.60
N GLN A 118 -1.97 6.11 8.28
CA GLN A 118 -1.84 7.17 9.26
C GLN A 118 -3.17 7.94 9.31
N ASP A 119 -4.03 7.63 10.29
CA ASP A 119 -5.38 8.17 10.37
C ASP A 119 -5.55 9.28 11.41
N GLU A 120 -4.51 9.50 12.24
CA GLU A 120 -4.45 10.58 13.21
C GLU A 120 -3.12 11.34 13.08
N SER A 121 -3.16 12.68 13.15
CA SER A 121 -1.95 13.53 13.06
C SER A 121 -0.89 13.16 14.10
N LYS A 122 -1.32 12.73 15.30
CA LYS A 122 -0.39 12.25 16.34
C LYS A 122 0.34 10.96 15.97
N ASP A 123 -0.26 10.10 15.14
CA ASP A 123 0.38 8.87 14.70
C ASP A 123 1.31 9.15 13.51
N TRP A 124 0.95 10.10 12.65
CA TRP A 124 1.86 10.64 11.65
C TRP A 124 3.11 11.28 12.29
N GLU A 125 2.94 12.08 13.35
CA GLU A 125 4.07 12.63 14.11
C GLU A 125 4.97 11.52 14.70
N LYS A 126 4.37 10.47 15.27
CA LYS A 126 5.12 9.32 15.79
C LYS A 126 5.80 8.51 14.68
N TYR A 127 5.17 8.34 13.54
CA TYR A 127 5.75 7.67 12.38
C TYR A 127 7.06 8.33 11.97
N GLN A 128 7.11 9.66 12.01
CA GLN A 128 8.31 10.44 11.75
C GLN A 128 9.33 10.32 12.89
N THR A 129 8.92 10.59 14.12
CA THR A 129 9.81 10.66 15.28
C THR A 129 10.36 9.31 15.73
N ASN A 130 9.61 8.22 15.52
CA ASN A 130 10.09 6.85 15.77
C ASN A 130 11.07 6.34 14.71
N GLY A 131 11.34 7.13 13.67
CA GLY A 131 12.32 6.83 12.64
C GLY A 131 11.83 5.91 11.52
N ILE A 132 10.52 5.63 11.43
CA ILE A 132 9.97 4.76 10.37
C ILE A 132 10.04 5.48 9.03
N LEU A 133 9.66 6.77 8.98
CA LEU A 133 9.80 7.57 7.77
C LEU A 133 11.26 7.62 7.32
N ARG A 134 12.20 7.84 8.24
CA ARG A 134 13.63 7.84 7.91
C ARG A 134 14.08 6.50 7.33
N TYR A 135 13.65 5.39 7.93
CA TYR A 135 13.95 4.05 7.41
C TYR A 135 13.41 3.84 6.00
N LEU A 136 12.16 4.25 5.72
CA LEU A 136 11.58 4.18 4.38
C LEU A 136 12.39 5.00 3.37
N LEU A 137 12.80 6.22 3.73
CA LEU A 137 13.64 7.07 2.90
C LEU A 137 15.02 6.45 2.65
N ASP A 138 15.65 5.86 3.68
CA ASP A 138 16.93 5.16 3.53
C ASP A 138 16.80 3.94 2.60
N MET A 139 15.70 3.20 2.65
CA MET A 139 15.42 2.08 1.74
C MET A 139 15.23 2.58 0.30
N ARG A 140 14.61 3.74 0.10
CA ARG A 140 14.52 4.37 -1.22
C ARG A 140 15.90 4.79 -1.74
N ASP A 141 16.68 5.46 -0.92
CA ASP A 141 18.02 5.94 -1.29
C ASP A 141 18.97 4.77 -1.62
N GLN A 142 18.75 3.60 -1.04
CA GLN A 142 19.44 2.34 -1.35
C GLN A 142 18.88 1.59 -2.58
N GLY A 143 17.77 2.05 -3.16
CA GLY A 143 17.11 1.42 -4.30
C GLY A 143 16.28 0.18 -3.97
N VAL A 144 16.10 -0.15 -2.69
CA VAL A 144 15.23 -1.24 -2.23
C VAL A 144 13.76 -0.86 -2.37
N VAL A 145 13.42 0.42 -2.17
CA VAL A 145 12.12 1.01 -2.49
C VAL A 145 12.34 1.99 -3.64
N LYS A 146 11.55 1.90 -4.72
CA LYS A 146 11.70 2.82 -5.86
C LYS A 146 10.95 4.13 -5.64
N HIS A 147 9.70 4.04 -5.17
CA HIS A 147 8.79 5.16 -5.00
C HIS A 147 8.09 5.11 -3.65
N ILE A 148 7.67 6.26 -3.15
CA ILE A 148 6.97 6.37 -1.87
C ILE A 148 5.49 6.62 -2.12
N GLY A 149 4.64 5.85 -1.46
CA GLY A 149 3.22 6.07 -1.40
C GLY A 149 2.72 6.36 0.00
N ALA A 150 1.46 6.71 0.11
CA ALA A 150 0.78 6.84 1.39
C ALA A 150 -0.64 6.28 1.34
N SER A 151 -1.10 5.72 2.44
CA SER A 151 -2.48 5.32 2.66
C SER A 151 -3.01 5.90 3.98
N SER A 152 -4.22 6.39 3.95
CA SER A 152 -4.97 6.87 5.11
C SER A 152 -6.46 6.88 4.79
N HIS A 153 -7.28 6.92 5.81
CA HIS A 153 -8.73 7.08 5.70
C HIS A 153 -9.17 8.49 6.09
N THR A 154 -8.23 9.34 6.55
CA THR A 154 -8.50 10.67 7.07
C THR A 154 -7.95 11.74 6.15
N PRO A 155 -8.80 12.53 5.46
CA PRO A 155 -8.37 13.52 4.48
C PRO A 155 -7.40 14.57 5.02
N SER A 156 -7.60 15.05 6.26
CA SER A 156 -6.72 16.04 6.87
C SER A 156 -5.30 15.51 7.10
N VAL A 157 -5.16 14.23 7.45
CA VAL A 157 -3.83 13.60 7.64
C VAL A 157 -3.16 13.33 6.30
N ILE A 158 -3.93 12.94 5.28
CA ILE A 158 -3.39 12.84 3.91
C ILE A 158 -2.83 14.18 3.44
N GLN A 159 -3.52 15.28 3.73
CA GLN A 159 -3.02 16.60 3.38
C GLN A 159 -1.68 16.92 4.06
N GLU A 160 -1.56 16.62 5.36
CA GLU A 160 -0.28 16.78 6.08
C GLU A 160 0.86 15.96 5.44
N ILE A 161 0.55 14.75 4.97
CA ILE A 161 1.52 13.89 4.32
C ILE A 161 1.89 14.41 2.93
N LEU A 162 0.92 14.84 2.13
CA LEU A 162 1.14 15.41 0.79
C LEU A 162 1.93 16.71 0.83
N ASP A 163 1.74 17.54 1.86
CA ASP A 163 2.49 18.79 2.08
C ASP A 163 4.00 18.55 2.26
N THR A 164 4.43 17.32 2.52
CA THR A 164 5.86 16.95 2.55
C THR A 164 6.51 16.84 1.18
N ASP A 165 5.74 16.78 0.10
CA ASP A 165 6.17 16.51 -1.29
C ASP A 165 6.96 15.20 -1.46
N LEU A 166 6.82 14.25 -0.54
CA LEU A 166 7.51 12.95 -0.59
C LEU A 166 6.76 11.89 -1.39
N ILE A 167 5.47 12.11 -1.65
CA ILE A 167 4.54 11.07 -2.09
C ILE A 167 4.43 11.02 -3.60
N ASP A 168 4.71 9.86 -4.18
CA ASP A 168 4.57 9.56 -5.60
C ASP A 168 3.23 8.91 -5.93
N MET A 169 2.57 8.29 -4.93
CA MET A 169 1.29 7.61 -5.09
C MET A 169 0.46 7.70 -3.82
N LEU A 170 -0.82 8.01 -3.98
CA LEU A 170 -1.81 8.02 -2.90
C LEU A 170 -2.78 6.87 -3.06
N MET A 171 -3.03 6.13 -1.97
CA MET A 171 -4.13 5.19 -1.85
C MET A 171 -5.18 5.77 -0.89
N PHE A 172 -6.33 6.07 -1.44
CA PHE A 172 -7.44 6.59 -0.69
C PHE A 172 -8.76 5.95 -1.17
N SER A 173 -9.66 5.65 -0.23
CA SER A 173 -10.95 5.07 -0.58
C SER A 173 -11.86 6.12 -1.19
N VAL A 174 -12.37 5.87 -2.40
CA VAL A 174 -13.31 6.73 -3.09
C VAL A 174 -14.58 5.95 -3.36
N ASN A 175 -15.68 6.40 -2.81
CA ASN A 175 -16.98 5.76 -3.05
C ASN A 175 -18.13 6.77 -2.90
N PRO A 176 -19.32 6.51 -3.47
CA PRO A 176 -20.46 7.42 -3.40
C PRO A 176 -20.97 7.72 -1.98
N ALA A 177 -20.60 6.90 -0.99
CA ALA A 177 -21.01 7.13 0.40
C ALA A 177 -20.39 8.40 0.99
N TYR A 178 -19.32 8.91 0.43
CA TYR A 178 -18.72 10.19 0.85
C TYR A 178 -19.59 11.40 0.50
N ASP A 179 -20.45 11.29 -0.52
CA ASP A 179 -21.41 12.32 -0.90
C ASP A 179 -22.63 12.37 0.04
N TYR A 180 -22.83 11.31 0.82
CA TYR A 180 -23.90 11.19 1.79
C TYR A 180 -23.27 11.20 3.18
N ASN A 181 -23.62 12.15 4.02
CA ASN A 181 -23.14 12.31 5.41
C ASN A 181 -23.45 11.11 6.35
N HIS A 182 -23.71 9.93 5.81
CA HIS A 182 -24.18 8.72 6.50
C HIS A 182 -23.51 7.43 6.02
N GLY A 183 -22.31 7.52 5.42
CA GLY A 183 -21.57 6.31 5.03
C GLY A 183 -21.21 5.46 6.24
N ASP A 184 -21.36 4.15 6.13
CA ASP A 184 -20.89 3.21 7.15
C ASP A 184 -19.37 3.07 7.03
N TYR A 185 -18.68 3.57 8.02
CA TYR A 185 -17.22 3.64 8.09
C TYR A 185 -16.57 2.44 8.79
N ALA A 186 -17.30 1.34 8.98
CA ALA A 186 -16.90 0.20 9.78
C ALA A 186 -15.62 -0.50 9.31
N TYR A 187 -15.18 -0.27 8.07
CA TYR A 187 -13.98 -0.88 7.50
C TYR A 187 -13.06 0.17 6.84
N GLY A 188 -12.44 0.99 7.65
CA GLY A 188 -11.58 2.05 7.16
C GLY A 188 -12.38 3.28 6.77
N GLY A 189 -13.19 3.72 7.69
CA GLY A 189 -14.09 4.83 7.50
C GLY A 189 -13.35 6.14 7.35
N VAL A 190 -13.92 6.95 6.52
CA VAL A 190 -13.61 8.37 6.45
C VAL A 190 -14.24 9.04 7.66
N ASP A 191 -13.52 9.99 8.23
CA ASP A 191 -14.03 10.86 9.26
C ASP A 191 -15.34 11.53 8.86
N GLU A 192 -16.36 11.42 9.71
CA GLU A 192 -17.70 11.99 9.52
C GLU A 192 -17.73 13.53 9.44
N ARG A 193 -16.59 14.20 9.46
CA ARG A 193 -16.49 15.66 9.47
C ARG A 193 -16.90 16.29 8.13
N ALA A 194 -17.62 17.40 8.23
CA ALA A 194 -18.27 18.09 7.13
C ALA A 194 -17.38 18.58 5.96
N ASP A 195 -16.06 18.47 6.08
CA ASP A 195 -15.11 18.93 5.08
C ASP A 195 -14.45 17.80 4.26
N VAL A 196 -14.90 16.57 4.41
CA VAL A 196 -14.37 15.38 3.71
C VAL A 196 -14.34 15.58 2.19
N TYR A 197 -15.43 16.09 1.62
CA TYR A 197 -15.54 16.30 0.17
C TYR A 197 -14.50 17.30 -0.35
N LYS A 198 -14.31 18.43 0.33
CA LYS A 198 -13.31 19.43 -0.06
C LYS A 198 -11.88 18.89 0.05
N SER A 199 -11.61 18.14 1.11
CA SER A 199 -10.30 17.53 1.34
C SER A 199 -10.00 16.43 0.31
N LEU A 200 -11.00 15.65 -0.09
CA LEU A 200 -10.88 14.67 -1.18
C LEU A 200 -10.56 15.34 -2.51
N THR A 201 -11.32 16.38 -2.89
CA THR A 201 -11.08 17.12 -4.12
C THR A 201 -9.66 17.68 -4.14
N TRP A 202 -9.23 18.30 -3.03
CA TRP A 202 -7.88 18.80 -2.89
C TRP A 202 -6.82 17.68 -3.04
N ALA A 203 -7.01 16.52 -2.39
CA ALA A 203 -6.11 15.39 -2.49
C ALA A 203 -5.99 14.87 -3.93
N PHE A 204 -7.11 14.79 -4.67
CA PHE A 204 -7.10 14.41 -6.08
C PHE A 204 -6.43 15.42 -7.01
N GLU A 205 -6.56 16.70 -6.72
CA GLU A 205 -5.96 17.77 -7.51
C GLU A 205 -4.44 17.88 -7.30
N ASN A 206 -3.93 17.42 -6.14
CA ASN A 206 -2.54 17.56 -5.72
C ASN A 206 -1.75 16.24 -5.66
N ALA A 207 -2.40 15.09 -5.82
CA ALA A 207 -1.76 13.79 -5.97
C ALA A 207 -1.44 13.50 -7.43
#